data_886a309ddc740c73a1c327421205c52e
#
_entry.id   886a309ddc740c73a1c327421205c52e
#
_cell.length_a   1.000
_cell.length_b   1.000
_cell.length_c   1.000
_cell.angle_alpha   90.00
_cell.angle_beta   90.00
_cell.angle_gamma   90.00
#
_symmetry.space_group_name_H-M   'P 1'
#
loop_
_entity.id
_entity.type
_entity.pdbx_description
1 polymer ?
#
loop_
_entity_poly.entity_id
_entity_poly.type
_entity_poly.pdbx_seq_one_letter_code
_entity_poly.pdbx_strand_id
1 'polypeptide(L)'
;MFELKTLSAEAIPAALEKAERYRLLNEPGEAESICLDVLKTAPENQQALVTLLLAVTDRISKGYGVSDTQAKEILGRLTGEYDRAYYSGILAERRAKMKLAQGAHGVVWAYDLFREAMEFYEKAESVRPQGNDDALLRWNTCARIIAKNKLVPRQEEKVEPVLE
;
A
#
# COMPACT_ATOMS: atom_id res chain seq x y z
N MET A 1 7.44 -2.97 32.59
CA MET A 1 6.83 -3.12 31.24
C MET A 1 5.44 -3.73 31.43
N PHE A 2 4.42 -3.19 30.75
CA PHE A 2 3.06 -3.72 30.85
C PHE A 2 2.88 -4.91 29.89
N GLU A 3 2.14 -5.91 30.32
CA GLU A 3 1.69 -6.98 29.45
C GLU A 3 0.46 -6.56 28.68
N LEU A 4 0.43 -6.87 27.38
CA LEU A 4 -0.73 -6.58 26.54
C LEU A 4 -1.89 -7.54 26.89
N LYS A 5 -3.09 -7.01 26.98
CA LYS A 5 -4.30 -7.80 27.16
C LYS A 5 -4.68 -8.50 25.86
N THR A 6 -5.21 -9.70 25.97
CA THR A 6 -5.63 -10.51 24.80
C THR A 6 -7.05 -10.16 24.39
N LEU A 7 -7.24 -9.89 23.11
CA LEU A 7 -8.56 -9.70 22.50
C LEU A 7 -9.30 -11.06 22.42
N SER A 8 -10.58 -11.08 22.79
CA SER A 8 -11.40 -12.27 22.58
C SER A 8 -11.73 -12.48 21.09
N ALA A 9 -11.85 -13.73 20.66
CA ALA A 9 -12.21 -14.05 19.28
C ALA A 9 -13.58 -13.46 18.87
N GLU A 10 -14.51 -13.41 19.79
CA GLU A 10 -15.87 -12.86 19.56
C GLU A 10 -15.86 -11.35 19.33
N ALA A 11 -14.85 -10.62 19.82
CA ALA A 11 -14.70 -9.18 19.64
C ALA A 11 -14.02 -8.79 18.31
N ILE A 12 -13.48 -9.73 17.56
CA ILE A 12 -12.74 -9.46 16.33
C ILE A 12 -13.55 -8.67 15.29
N PRO A 13 -14.80 -9.02 14.95
CA PRO A 13 -15.57 -8.27 13.97
C PRO A 13 -15.76 -6.79 14.36
N ALA A 14 -16.10 -6.51 15.61
CA ALA A 14 -16.25 -5.14 16.11
C ALA A 14 -14.92 -4.37 16.16
N ALA A 15 -13.82 -5.06 16.50
CA ALA A 15 -12.49 -4.47 16.49
C ALA A 15 -12.05 -4.07 15.08
N LEU A 16 -12.28 -4.90 14.07
CA LEU A 16 -11.97 -4.60 12.67
C LEU A 16 -12.78 -3.43 12.13
N GLU A 17 -14.06 -3.36 12.44
CA GLU A 17 -14.92 -2.22 12.09
C GLU A 17 -14.39 -0.91 12.73
N LYS A 18 -13.97 -0.96 13.98
CA LYS A 18 -13.36 0.17 14.67
C LYS A 18 -12.03 0.58 14.04
N ALA A 19 -11.18 -0.36 13.69
CA ALA A 19 -9.91 -0.08 13.00
C ALA A 19 -10.12 0.64 11.67
N GLU A 20 -11.09 0.21 10.88
CA GLU A 20 -11.45 0.86 9.62
C GLU A 20 -11.97 2.29 9.86
N ARG A 21 -12.81 2.48 10.86
CA ARG A 21 -13.31 3.80 11.26
C ARG A 21 -12.18 4.74 11.66
N TYR A 22 -11.19 4.29 12.42
CA TYR A 22 -10.01 5.10 12.76
C TYR A 22 -9.20 5.48 11.54
N ARG A 23 -9.04 4.58 10.57
CA ARG A 23 -8.39 4.95 9.30
C ARG A 23 -9.13 6.07 8.58
N LEU A 24 -10.46 5.97 8.46
CA LEU A 24 -11.30 6.99 7.84
C LEU A 24 -11.24 8.34 8.58
N LEU A 25 -11.03 8.32 9.89
CA LEU A 25 -10.81 9.51 10.72
C LEU A 25 -9.36 10.02 10.65
N ASN A 26 -8.53 9.45 9.80
CA ASN A 26 -7.12 9.82 9.66
C ASN A 26 -6.28 9.57 10.93
N GLU A 27 -6.60 8.50 11.65
CA GLU A 27 -5.94 8.01 12.86
C GLU A 27 -5.29 6.62 12.59
N PRO A 28 -4.30 6.53 11.68
CA PRO A 28 -3.73 5.23 11.28
C PRO A 28 -3.00 4.51 12.41
N GLY A 29 -2.46 5.23 13.39
CA GLY A 29 -1.81 4.64 14.56
C GLY A 29 -2.77 3.83 15.43
N GLU A 30 -3.99 4.34 15.63
CA GLU A 30 -5.05 3.63 16.36
C GLU A 30 -5.51 2.39 15.58
N ALA A 31 -5.69 2.52 14.28
CA ALA A 31 -6.04 1.39 13.41
C ALA A 31 -4.98 0.29 13.44
N GLU A 32 -3.70 0.65 13.36
CA GLU A 32 -2.58 -0.29 13.45
C GLU A 32 -2.60 -1.06 14.78
N SER A 33 -2.75 -0.35 15.91
CA SER A 33 -2.80 -0.96 17.24
C SER A 33 -3.91 -2.02 17.34
N ILE A 34 -5.10 -1.70 16.85
CA ILE A 34 -6.24 -2.64 16.87
C ILE A 34 -5.95 -3.86 15.96
N CYS A 35 -5.41 -3.65 14.77
CA CYS A 35 -5.08 -4.76 13.87
C CYS A 35 -4.02 -5.69 14.46
N LEU A 36 -3.03 -5.17 15.19
CA LEU A 36 -2.04 -5.97 15.89
C LEU A 36 -2.67 -6.85 16.97
N ASP A 37 -3.64 -6.32 17.71
CA ASP A 37 -4.39 -7.10 18.70
C ASP A 37 -5.23 -8.20 18.05
N VAL A 38 -5.90 -7.92 16.94
CA VAL A 38 -6.64 -8.92 16.16
C VAL A 38 -5.70 -10.02 15.65
N LEU A 39 -4.55 -9.66 15.09
CA LEU A 39 -3.60 -10.62 14.54
C LEU A 39 -2.89 -11.45 15.62
N LYS A 40 -2.81 -10.96 16.85
CA LYS A 40 -2.33 -11.77 17.98
C LYS A 40 -3.29 -12.91 18.31
N THR A 41 -4.60 -12.68 18.19
CA THR A 41 -5.63 -13.70 18.42
C THR A 41 -5.89 -14.55 17.17
N ALA A 42 -5.88 -13.95 15.99
CA ALA A 42 -6.14 -14.59 14.70
C ALA A 42 -5.06 -14.19 13.67
N PRO A 43 -3.87 -14.82 13.69
CA PRO A 43 -2.70 -14.40 12.92
C PRO A 43 -2.91 -14.37 11.39
N GLU A 44 -3.88 -15.13 10.89
CA GLU A 44 -4.16 -15.25 9.45
C GLU A 44 -5.40 -14.47 9.01
N ASN A 45 -5.96 -13.64 9.89
CA ASN A 45 -7.13 -12.85 9.54
C ASN A 45 -6.79 -11.86 8.40
N GLN A 46 -7.34 -12.13 7.20
CA GLN A 46 -7.00 -11.39 5.99
C GLN A 46 -7.48 -9.94 6.04
N GLN A 47 -8.64 -9.67 6.61
CA GLN A 47 -9.14 -8.31 6.78
C GLN A 47 -8.24 -7.49 7.71
N ALA A 48 -7.75 -8.09 8.79
CA ALA A 48 -6.79 -7.44 9.69
C ALA A 48 -5.47 -7.13 8.98
N LEU A 49 -4.96 -8.06 8.18
CA LEU A 49 -3.72 -7.85 7.40
C LEU A 49 -3.88 -6.73 6.38
N VAL A 50 -4.99 -6.69 5.66
CA VAL A 50 -5.29 -5.62 4.70
C VAL A 50 -5.42 -4.27 5.41
N THR A 51 -6.18 -4.20 6.47
CA THR A 51 -6.37 -2.96 7.24
C THR A 51 -5.06 -2.48 7.86
N LEU A 52 -4.24 -3.41 8.38
CA LEU A 52 -2.90 -3.11 8.88
C LEU A 52 -1.99 -2.52 7.78
N LEU A 53 -1.95 -3.16 6.61
CA LEU A 53 -1.16 -2.67 5.48
C LEU A 53 -1.58 -1.26 5.08
N LEU A 54 -2.88 -1.02 4.99
CA LEU A 54 -3.42 0.29 4.66
C LEU A 54 -3.10 1.33 5.74
N ALA A 55 -3.22 0.99 7.03
CA ALA A 55 -2.89 1.89 8.13
C ALA A 55 -1.40 2.24 8.15
N VAL A 56 -0.53 1.25 7.97
CA VAL A 56 0.93 1.46 7.90
C VAL A 56 1.29 2.34 6.71
N THR A 57 0.71 2.10 5.54
CA THR A 57 1.00 2.86 4.32
C THR A 57 0.30 4.22 4.25
N ASP A 58 -0.78 4.44 5.01
CA ASP A 58 -1.38 5.77 5.17
C ASP A 58 -0.38 6.78 5.75
N ARG A 59 0.60 6.32 6.52
CA ARG A 59 1.68 7.16 7.07
C ARG A 59 2.67 7.62 6.02
N ILE A 60 2.81 6.92 4.91
CA ILE A 60 3.74 7.31 3.83
C ILE A 60 3.38 8.71 3.32
N SER A 61 2.11 9.01 3.14
CA SER A 61 1.64 10.31 2.70
C SER A 61 1.87 11.43 3.72
N LYS A 62 2.06 11.07 4.99
CA LYS A 62 2.34 12.01 6.09
C LYS A 62 3.85 12.25 6.33
N GLY A 63 4.72 11.68 5.49
CA GLY A 63 6.17 11.83 5.61
C GLY A 63 6.82 10.94 6.67
N TYR A 64 6.08 10.05 7.30
CA TYR A 64 6.66 9.04 8.19
C TYR A 64 7.26 7.91 7.35
N GLY A 65 8.51 7.59 7.61
CA GLY A 65 9.16 6.45 6.97
C GLY A 65 8.47 5.15 7.34
N VAL A 66 7.91 4.48 6.35
CA VAL A 66 7.41 3.11 6.50
C VAL A 66 8.50 2.17 6.04
N SER A 67 8.85 1.21 6.87
CA SER A 67 9.80 0.18 6.50
C SER A 67 9.23 -0.66 5.35
N ASP A 68 9.97 -0.74 4.25
CA ASP A 68 9.66 -1.64 3.15
C ASP A 68 9.54 -3.09 3.61
N THR A 69 10.33 -3.47 4.58
CA THR A 69 10.32 -4.80 5.18
C THR A 69 8.97 -5.11 5.84
N GLN A 70 8.43 -4.16 6.61
CA GLN A 70 7.13 -4.33 7.27
C GLN A 70 6.00 -4.48 6.26
N ALA A 71 5.94 -3.62 5.24
CA ALA A 71 4.91 -3.70 4.21
C ALA A 71 5.00 -5.01 3.41
N LYS A 72 6.20 -5.44 3.05
CA LYS A 72 6.43 -6.70 2.33
C LYS A 72 6.08 -7.92 3.18
N GLU A 73 6.36 -7.90 4.48
CA GLU A 73 5.96 -8.97 5.39
C GLU A 73 4.45 -9.12 5.43
N ILE A 74 3.71 -8.03 5.58
CA ILE A 74 2.25 -8.05 5.60
C ILE A 74 1.70 -8.57 4.27
N LEU A 75 2.22 -8.08 3.13
CA LEU A 75 1.83 -8.55 1.80
C LEU A 75 2.07 -10.05 1.62
N GLY A 76 3.19 -10.57 2.13
CA GLY A 76 3.53 -11.99 2.07
C GLY A 76 2.57 -12.90 2.86
N ARG A 77 1.83 -12.35 3.81
CA ARG A 77 0.82 -13.08 4.61
C ARG A 77 -0.58 -13.07 3.96
N LEU A 78 -0.81 -12.28 2.92
CA LEU A 78 -2.04 -12.33 2.15
C LEU A 78 -2.08 -13.61 1.30
N THR A 79 -3.19 -14.34 1.36
CA THR A 79 -3.32 -15.65 0.70
C THR A 79 -3.96 -15.55 -0.69
N GLY A 80 -4.77 -14.53 -0.95
CA GLY A 80 -5.43 -14.34 -2.24
C GLY A 80 -4.50 -13.76 -3.30
N GLU A 81 -4.51 -14.31 -4.51
CA GLU A 81 -3.72 -13.79 -5.63
C GLU A 81 -4.14 -12.36 -6.02
N TYR A 82 -5.46 -12.12 -6.07
CA TYR A 82 -6.01 -10.79 -6.30
C TYR A 82 -5.52 -9.79 -5.24
N ASP A 83 -5.68 -10.10 -3.96
CA ASP A 83 -5.33 -9.21 -2.86
C ASP A 83 -3.82 -8.90 -2.87
N ARG A 84 -2.96 -9.90 -3.06
CA ARG A 84 -1.52 -9.67 -3.17
C ARG A 84 -1.17 -8.71 -4.29
N ALA A 85 -1.75 -8.88 -5.46
CA ALA A 85 -1.50 -8.00 -6.60
C ALA A 85 -2.08 -6.60 -6.36
N TYR A 86 -3.33 -6.51 -5.95
CA TYR A 86 -4.02 -5.24 -5.73
C TYR A 86 -3.32 -4.37 -4.66
N TYR A 87 -3.02 -4.95 -3.50
CA TYR A 87 -2.37 -4.21 -2.41
C TYR A 87 -0.89 -3.94 -2.66
N SER A 88 -0.20 -4.74 -3.46
CA SER A 88 1.12 -4.37 -4.01
C SER A 88 1.04 -3.12 -4.88
N GLY A 89 0.00 -3.02 -5.70
CA GLY A 89 -0.30 -1.82 -6.47
C GLY A 89 -0.57 -0.60 -5.60
N ILE A 90 -1.37 -0.75 -4.55
CA ILE A 90 -1.65 0.33 -3.58
C ILE A 90 -0.36 0.84 -2.93
N LEU A 91 0.53 -0.06 -2.51
CA LEU A 91 1.81 0.32 -1.91
C LEU A 91 2.69 1.10 -2.90
N ALA A 92 2.84 0.62 -4.13
CA ALA A 92 3.61 1.30 -5.17
C ALA A 92 3.01 2.67 -5.51
N GLU A 93 1.69 2.77 -5.64
CA GLU A 93 0.98 4.03 -5.88
C GLU A 93 1.21 5.05 -4.77
N ARG A 94 1.13 4.62 -3.50
CA ARG A 94 1.38 5.51 -2.35
C ARG A 94 2.81 6.03 -2.32
N ARG A 95 3.78 5.18 -2.66
CA ARG A 95 5.19 5.61 -2.83
C ARG A 95 5.36 6.57 -3.99
N ALA A 96 4.69 6.32 -5.11
CA ALA A 96 4.72 7.23 -6.25
C ALA A 96 4.19 8.62 -5.89
N LYS A 97 3.07 8.67 -5.19
CA LYS A 97 2.47 9.93 -4.70
C LYS A 97 3.39 10.66 -3.72
N MET A 98 4.04 9.94 -2.82
CA MET A 98 5.04 10.51 -1.91
C MET A 98 6.20 11.13 -2.70
N LYS A 99 6.74 10.42 -3.69
CA LYS A 99 7.81 10.95 -4.55
C LYS A 99 7.38 12.18 -5.33
N LEU A 100 6.19 12.15 -5.89
CA LEU A 100 5.61 13.29 -6.59
C LEU A 100 5.51 14.54 -5.67
N ALA A 101 5.10 14.35 -4.42
CA ALA A 101 5.00 15.42 -3.44
C ALA A 101 6.36 16.00 -2.98
N GLN A 102 7.47 15.30 -3.20
CA GLN A 102 8.82 15.76 -2.88
C GLN A 102 9.38 16.79 -3.89
N GLY A 103 8.63 17.15 -4.92
CA GLY A 103 9.06 18.11 -5.93
C GLY A 103 10.09 17.56 -6.90
N ALA A 104 11.00 18.40 -7.40
CA ALA A 104 11.91 18.07 -8.49
C ALA A 104 12.74 16.79 -8.27
N HIS A 105 13.19 16.54 -7.05
CA HIS A 105 13.97 15.34 -6.72
C HIS A 105 13.14 14.07 -6.75
N GLY A 106 11.86 14.13 -6.37
CA GLY A 106 10.98 12.97 -6.33
C GLY A 106 10.31 12.67 -7.66
N VAL A 107 9.99 13.68 -8.45
CA VAL A 107 9.30 13.58 -9.74
C VAL A 107 10.00 12.62 -10.70
N VAL A 108 11.34 12.60 -10.68
CA VAL A 108 12.16 11.70 -11.52
C VAL A 108 11.82 10.23 -11.29
N TRP A 109 11.42 9.87 -10.07
CA TRP A 109 11.09 8.49 -9.68
C TRP A 109 9.59 8.17 -9.80
N ALA A 110 8.74 9.21 -9.82
CA ALA A 110 7.31 9.05 -9.72
C ALA A 110 6.71 8.26 -10.90
N TYR A 111 7.17 8.52 -12.13
CA TYR A 111 6.69 7.81 -13.31
C TYR A 111 6.88 6.29 -13.16
N ASP A 112 8.09 5.85 -12.86
CA ASP A 112 8.43 4.43 -12.77
C ASP A 112 7.60 3.73 -11.68
N LEU A 113 7.41 4.40 -10.53
CA LEU A 113 6.59 3.87 -9.43
C LEU A 113 5.10 3.81 -9.78
N PHE A 114 4.56 4.78 -10.51
CA PHE A 114 3.18 4.70 -11.01
C PHE A 114 3.04 3.58 -12.04
N ARG A 115 4.02 3.37 -12.92
CA ARG A 115 4.01 2.25 -13.86
C ARG A 115 4.07 0.91 -13.14
N GLU A 116 4.89 0.77 -12.12
CA GLU A 116 4.92 -0.41 -11.27
C GLU A 116 3.53 -0.68 -10.63
N ALA A 117 2.89 0.35 -10.08
CA ALA A 117 1.54 0.23 -9.54
C ALA A 117 0.54 -0.25 -10.60
N MET A 118 0.59 0.32 -11.80
CA MET A 118 -0.28 -0.06 -12.90
C MET A 118 -0.08 -1.52 -13.34
N GLU A 119 1.14 -2.02 -13.36
CA GLU A 119 1.43 -3.44 -13.66
C GLU A 119 0.82 -4.38 -12.61
N PHE A 120 0.89 -4.03 -11.34
CA PHE A 120 0.20 -4.77 -10.27
C PHE A 120 -1.31 -4.73 -10.43
N TYR A 121 -1.89 -3.59 -10.80
CA TYR A 121 -3.34 -3.49 -11.04
C TYR A 121 -3.79 -4.28 -12.27
N GLU A 122 -3.01 -4.32 -13.35
CA GLU A 122 -3.25 -5.16 -14.51
C GLU A 122 -3.27 -6.65 -14.13
N LYS A 123 -2.33 -7.06 -13.28
CA LYS A 123 -2.29 -8.43 -12.75
C LYS A 123 -3.51 -8.74 -11.88
N ALA A 124 -3.89 -7.83 -11.00
CA ALA A 124 -5.09 -7.98 -10.16
C ALA A 124 -6.36 -8.06 -11.02
N GLU A 125 -6.47 -7.20 -12.03
CA GLU A 125 -7.60 -7.20 -12.97
C GLU A 125 -7.77 -8.53 -13.68
N SER A 126 -6.66 -9.17 -14.08
CA SER A 126 -6.67 -10.46 -14.78
C SER A 126 -7.25 -11.62 -13.95
N VAL A 127 -7.23 -11.53 -12.64
CA VAL A 127 -7.72 -12.55 -11.69
C VAL A 127 -8.85 -12.05 -10.80
N ARG A 128 -9.45 -10.92 -11.15
CA ARG A 128 -10.50 -10.29 -10.34
C ARG A 128 -11.76 -11.13 -10.24
N PRO A 129 -12.48 -11.05 -9.10
CA PRO A 129 -13.86 -11.51 -9.02
C PRO A 129 -14.76 -10.72 -9.97
N GLN A 130 -15.79 -11.38 -10.50
CA GLN A 130 -16.76 -10.73 -11.37
C GLN A 130 -17.40 -9.51 -10.68
N GLY A 131 -17.44 -8.37 -11.38
CA GLY A 131 -18.02 -7.13 -10.88
C GLY A 131 -17.10 -6.29 -9.99
N ASN A 132 -15.87 -6.75 -9.73
CA ASN A 132 -14.88 -5.98 -8.99
C ASN A 132 -13.95 -5.24 -9.96
N ASP A 133 -14.18 -3.95 -10.16
CA ASP A 133 -13.38 -3.07 -11.00
C ASP A 133 -12.41 -2.17 -10.21
N ASP A 134 -12.14 -2.49 -8.96
CA ASP A 134 -11.28 -1.66 -8.10
C ASP A 134 -9.88 -1.46 -8.70
N ALA A 135 -9.26 -2.51 -9.23
CA ALA A 135 -7.96 -2.43 -9.87
C ALA A 135 -7.97 -1.53 -11.12
N LEU A 136 -8.99 -1.64 -11.96
CA LEU A 136 -9.19 -0.79 -13.12
C LEU A 136 -9.33 0.69 -12.73
N LEU A 137 -10.12 0.98 -11.69
CA LEU A 137 -10.30 2.35 -11.19
C LEU A 137 -8.98 2.95 -10.70
N ARG A 138 -8.17 2.17 -10.00
CA ARG A 138 -6.85 2.60 -9.53
C ARG A 138 -5.86 2.79 -10.68
N TRP A 139 -5.86 1.88 -11.63
CA TRP A 139 -5.05 2.01 -12.85
C TRP A 139 -5.36 3.32 -13.58
N ASN A 140 -6.64 3.62 -13.78
CA ASN A 140 -7.07 4.88 -14.39
C ASN A 140 -6.63 6.11 -13.57
N THR A 141 -6.65 6.01 -12.25
CA THR A 141 -6.16 7.08 -11.38
C THR A 141 -4.67 7.34 -11.63
N CYS A 142 -3.84 6.30 -11.68
CA CYS A 142 -2.42 6.43 -11.98
C CYS A 142 -2.17 7.06 -13.36
N ALA A 143 -2.89 6.60 -14.39
CA ALA A 143 -2.79 7.14 -15.74
C ALA A 143 -3.11 8.65 -15.79
N ARG A 144 -4.17 9.07 -15.09
CA ARG A 144 -4.55 10.49 -15.01
C ARG A 144 -3.50 11.33 -14.28
N ILE A 145 -2.90 10.82 -13.22
CA ILE A 145 -1.83 11.51 -12.47
C ILE A 145 -0.60 11.68 -13.37
N ILE A 146 -0.18 10.63 -14.08
CA ILE A 146 0.94 10.68 -15.02
C ILE A 146 0.68 11.77 -16.08
N ALA A 147 -0.49 11.75 -16.70
CA ALA A 147 -0.85 12.73 -17.75
C ALA A 147 -0.91 14.17 -17.21
N LYS A 148 -1.59 14.38 -16.08
CA LYS A 148 -1.74 15.71 -15.46
C LYS A 148 -0.41 16.35 -15.10
N ASN A 149 0.53 15.55 -14.58
CA ASN A 149 1.84 16.01 -14.12
C ASN A 149 2.91 15.89 -15.21
N LYS A 150 2.55 15.42 -16.41
CA LYS A 150 3.48 15.23 -17.54
C LYS A 150 4.71 14.41 -17.16
N LEU A 151 4.48 13.34 -16.37
CA LEU A 151 5.55 12.48 -15.89
C LEU A 151 6.12 11.68 -17.06
N VAL A 152 7.44 11.49 -17.04
CA VAL A 152 8.20 10.74 -18.05
C VAL A 152 9.10 9.72 -17.38
N PRO A 153 9.47 8.62 -18.10
CA PRO A 153 10.41 7.65 -17.59
C PRO A 153 11.74 8.32 -17.19
N ARG A 154 12.36 7.80 -16.15
CA ARG A 154 13.70 8.22 -15.76
C ARG A 154 14.67 7.91 -16.89
N GLN A 155 15.46 8.90 -17.30
CA GLN A 155 16.57 8.67 -18.24
C GLN A 155 17.69 7.98 -17.45
N GLU A 156 18.13 6.81 -17.93
CA GLU A 156 19.36 6.21 -17.45
C GLU A 156 20.49 7.13 -17.87
N GLU A 157 21.31 7.60 -16.92
CA GLU A 157 22.57 8.25 -17.24
C GLU A 157 23.40 7.25 -18.05
N LYS A 158 23.62 7.55 -19.33
CA LYS A 158 24.61 6.82 -20.11
C LYS A 158 25.95 7.09 -19.44
N VAL A 159 26.45 6.12 -18.70
CA VAL A 159 27.86 6.10 -18.29
C VAL A 159 28.65 5.94 -19.58
N GLU A 160 29.16 7.05 -20.10
CA GLU A 160 30.16 6.96 -21.17
C GLU A 160 31.37 6.22 -20.59
N PRO A 161 31.79 5.12 -21.21
CA PRO A 161 33.01 4.46 -20.77
C PRO A 161 34.16 5.47 -20.94
N VAL A 162 34.81 5.81 -19.83
CA VAL A 162 36.08 6.54 -19.89
C VAL A 162 37.07 5.61 -20.59
N LEU A 163 37.36 5.91 -21.84
CA LEU A 163 38.45 5.28 -22.58
C LEU A 163 39.74 5.80 -21.97
N GLU A 164 40.47 4.94 -21.24
CA GLU A 164 41.88 5.16 -20.93
C GLU A 164 42.73 5.00 -22.19
#